data_cea685157415eadf1e4466d908556790
#
_entry.id   cea685157415eadf1e4466d908556790
#
_cell.length_a   1.000
_cell.length_b   1.000
_cell.length_c   1.000
_cell.angle_alpha   90.00
_cell.angle_beta   90.00
_cell.angle_gamma   90.00
#
_symmetry.space_group_name_H-M   'P 1'
#
loop_
_entity.id
_entity.type
_entity.pdbx_description
1 polymer ?
#
loop_
_entity_poly.entity_id
_entity_poly.type
_entity_poly.pdbx_seq_one_letter_code
_entity_poly.pdbx_strand_id
1 'polypeptide(L)'
;MAIFLSAITAPTWAQFTGQGAQVATPTVAEILAKPVDGQMVRVQGHLLSKIKSETYTFSDGTGEIVMEIDDDDFPKQPVSEKTKIEVVGEVDTGLRRPPEIEAESVRVLP
;
A
#
# COMPACT_ATOMS: atom_id res chain seq x y z
N MET A 1 -25.20 -32.56 25.85
CA MET A 1 -25.02 -32.26 25.46
C MET A 1 -24.63 -31.26 24.92
N ALA A 2 -24.23 -30.80 24.72
CA ALA A 2 -23.98 -29.97 24.30
C ALA A 2 -23.35 -29.30 23.58
N ILE A 3 -23.01 -28.93 23.26
CA ILE A 3 -22.51 -28.36 22.69
C ILE A 3 -22.31 -27.41 22.19
N PHE A 4 -21.93 -26.98 22.10
CA PHE A 4 -21.65 -26.20 21.66
C PHE A 4 -21.25 -25.48 21.05
N LEU A 5 -20.97 -25.26 20.73
CA LEU A 5 -20.67 -24.73 20.14
C LEU A 5 -20.42 -23.74 19.79
N SER A 6 -20.21 -23.37 19.73
CA SER A 6 -20.01 -22.53 19.45
C SER A 6 -19.28 -21.82 19.18
N ALA A 7 -18.94 -21.83 19.22
CA ALA A 7 -18.09 -21.31 19.11
C ALA A 7 -17.58 -20.46 18.18
N ILE A 8 -17.72 -20.35 17.48
CA ILE A 8 -17.40 -19.61 16.60
C ILE A 8 -17.30 -18.35 16.87
N THR A 9 -16.43 -17.86 17.31
CA THR A 9 -16.44 -16.58 17.74
C THR A 9 -15.56 -15.72 16.92
N ALA A 10 -15.00 -16.22 15.88
CA ALA A 10 -14.20 -15.40 14.98
C ALA A 10 -15.08 -14.30 14.46
N PRO A 11 -14.63 -13.05 14.50
CA PRO A 11 -15.40 -11.97 13.94
C PRO A 11 -15.57 -12.19 12.45
N THR A 12 -16.67 -11.76 11.93
CA THR A 12 -16.96 -11.94 10.53
C THR A 12 -15.92 -11.32 9.64
N TRP A 13 -15.40 -10.15 10.01
CA TRP A 13 -14.42 -9.49 9.19
C TRP A 13 -13.14 -10.30 9.09
N ALA A 14 -12.83 -11.12 10.07
CA ALA A 14 -11.63 -11.94 10.01
C ALA A 14 -11.76 -13.06 9.01
N GLN A 15 -12.97 -13.39 8.60
CA GLN A 15 -13.23 -14.42 7.62
C GLN A 15 -13.33 -13.87 6.20
N PHE A 16 -13.38 -12.56 6.09
CA PHE A 16 -13.56 -11.94 4.80
C PHE A 16 -12.24 -11.97 4.03
N THR A 17 -12.27 -12.49 2.82
CA THR A 17 -11.08 -12.60 1.99
C THR A 17 -11.14 -11.75 0.74
N GLY A 18 -12.12 -10.88 0.65
CA GLY A 18 -12.24 -10.01 -0.50
C GLY A 18 -11.26 -8.86 -0.46
N GLN A 19 -11.35 -8.03 -1.50
CA GLN A 19 -10.48 -6.88 -1.64
C GLN A 19 -10.58 -5.98 -0.41
N GLY A 20 -9.45 -5.51 0.07
CA GLY A 20 -9.42 -4.63 1.23
C GLY A 20 -9.45 -5.36 2.55
N ALA A 21 -9.68 -6.66 2.53
CA ALA A 21 -9.79 -7.42 3.76
C ALA A 21 -8.44 -7.66 4.41
N GLN A 22 -7.41 -7.78 3.61
CA GLN A 22 -6.08 -8.06 4.08
C GLN A 22 -5.11 -7.09 3.44
N VAL A 23 -4.37 -6.41 4.29
CA VAL A 23 -3.36 -5.47 3.83
C VAL A 23 -2.02 -6.02 4.26
N ALA A 24 -1.19 -6.38 3.29
CA ALA A 24 0.14 -6.89 3.56
C ALA A 24 1.07 -5.71 3.87
N THR A 25 2.16 -6.01 4.57
CA THR A 25 3.14 -4.99 4.91
C THR A 25 4.53 -5.39 4.39
N PRO A 26 4.68 -5.57 3.08
CA PRO A 26 5.98 -5.94 2.52
C PRO A 26 6.89 -4.74 2.44
N THR A 27 8.17 -5.01 2.23
CA THR A 27 9.09 -3.95 1.84
C THR A 27 8.95 -3.69 0.35
N VAL A 28 9.43 -2.54 -0.09
CA VAL A 28 9.45 -2.23 -1.52
C VAL A 28 10.28 -3.28 -2.26
N ALA A 29 11.43 -3.68 -1.68
CA ALA A 29 12.27 -4.70 -2.31
C ALA A 29 11.49 -6.01 -2.51
N GLU A 30 10.66 -6.38 -1.54
CA GLU A 30 9.84 -7.59 -1.66
C GLU A 30 8.78 -7.47 -2.75
N ILE A 31 8.16 -6.29 -2.84
CA ILE A 31 7.18 -6.06 -3.90
C ILE A 31 7.85 -6.17 -5.27
N LEU A 32 9.03 -5.57 -5.42
CA LEU A 32 9.72 -5.60 -6.71
C LEU A 32 10.18 -7.00 -7.07
N ALA A 33 10.58 -7.80 -6.08
CA ALA A 33 11.08 -9.15 -6.32
C ALA A 33 9.95 -10.10 -6.70
N LYS A 34 8.76 -9.90 -6.14
CA LYS A 34 7.67 -10.85 -6.34
C LYS A 34 6.34 -10.10 -6.30
N PRO A 35 6.07 -9.31 -7.33
CA PRO A 35 4.83 -8.51 -7.33
C PRO A 35 3.60 -9.39 -7.51
N VAL A 36 2.55 -9.04 -6.80
CA VAL A 36 1.25 -9.70 -6.90
C VAL A 36 0.25 -8.64 -7.32
N ASP A 37 -0.24 -8.76 -8.54
CA ASP A 37 -1.18 -7.79 -9.08
C ASP A 37 -2.44 -7.73 -8.22
N GLY A 38 -2.87 -6.52 -7.89
CA GLY A 38 -4.09 -6.33 -7.10
C GLY A 38 -3.90 -6.46 -5.61
N GLN A 39 -2.70 -6.78 -5.14
CA GLN A 39 -2.48 -6.94 -3.71
C GLN A 39 -2.52 -5.59 -3.01
N MET A 40 -3.27 -5.53 -1.91
CA MET A 40 -3.28 -4.35 -1.07
C MET A 40 -2.08 -4.39 -0.13
N VAL A 41 -1.35 -3.28 -0.08
CA VAL A 41 -0.14 -3.18 0.73
C VAL A 41 -0.14 -1.89 1.53
N ARG A 42 0.56 -1.94 2.64
CA ARG A 42 0.85 -0.75 3.44
C ARG A 42 2.36 -0.59 3.48
N VAL A 43 2.84 0.57 3.06
CA VAL A 43 4.26 0.86 3.05
C VAL A 43 4.51 2.20 3.71
N GLN A 44 5.67 2.35 4.32
CA GLN A 44 6.06 3.59 4.97
C GLN A 44 7.40 4.04 4.39
N GLY A 45 7.51 5.31 4.10
CA GLY A 45 8.75 5.82 3.55
C GLY A 45 8.60 7.25 3.07
N HIS A 46 9.25 7.54 1.96
CA HIS A 46 9.38 8.91 1.49
C HIS A 46 9.16 8.98 -0.02
N LEU A 47 8.56 10.09 -0.45
CA LEU A 47 8.50 10.41 -1.88
C LEU A 47 9.80 11.12 -2.23
N LEU A 48 10.57 10.53 -3.13
CA LEU A 48 11.86 11.07 -3.49
C LEU A 48 11.77 12.15 -4.56
N SER A 49 10.85 11.98 -5.49
CA SER A 49 10.68 12.93 -6.57
C SER A 49 9.31 12.76 -7.20
N LYS A 50 8.86 13.81 -7.88
CA LYS A 50 7.65 13.75 -8.69
C LYS A 50 8.08 13.60 -10.14
N ILE A 51 7.64 12.51 -10.76
CA ILE A 51 8.04 12.20 -12.13
C ILE A 51 7.18 12.98 -13.12
N LYS A 52 5.90 13.03 -12.85
CA LYS A 52 4.92 13.74 -13.67
C LYS A 52 3.66 13.86 -12.83
N SER A 53 2.59 14.40 -13.41
CA SER A 53 1.33 14.57 -12.69
C SER A 53 0.93 13.30 -11.97
N GLU A 54 0.68 13.39 -10.68
CA GLU A 54 0.18 12.31 -9.82
C GLU A 54 1.08 11.08 -9.77
N THR A 55 2.32 11.20 -10.23
CA THR A 55 3.25 10.07 -10.32
C THR A 55 4.56 10.41 -9.64
N TYR A 56 4.96 9.55 -8.71
CA TYR A 56 6.11 9.80 -7.85
C TYR A 56 7.03 8.59 -7.79
N THR A 57 8.27 8.83 -7.38
CA THR A 57 9.16 7.76 -6.95
C THR A 57 9.10 7.69 -5.44
N PHE A 58 8.78 6.51 -4.91
CA PHE A 58 8.67 6.24 -3.48
C PHE A 58 9.76 5.27 -3.05
N SER A 59 10.30 5.48 -1.86
CA SER A 59 11.28 4.57 -1.30
C SER A 59 11.03 4.36 0.19
N ASP A 60 11.19 3.12 0.62
CA ASP A 60 11.16 2.78 2.05
C ASP A 60 12.57 2.45 2.55
N GLY A 61 13.60 2.73 1.75
CA GLY A 61 14.97 2.42 2.10
C GLY A 61 15.44 1.07 1.61
N THR A 62 14.54 0.20 1.19
CA THR A 62 14.91 -1.11 0.65
C THR A 62 14.92 -1.13 -0.86
N GLY A 63 14.25 -0.17 -1.48
CA GLY A 63 14.16 -0.05 -2.93
C GLY A 63 13.29 1.12 -3.29
N GLU A 64 13.17 1.39 -4.58
CA GLU A 64 12.36 2.47 -5.11
C GLU A 64 11.29 1.90 -6.01
N ILE A 65 10.10 2.48 -5.94
CA ILE A 65 8.98 2.02 -6.75
C ILE A 65 8.17 3.24 -7.20
N VAL A 66 7.60 3.15 -8.38
CA VAL A 66 6.73 4.21 -8.88
C VAL A 66 5.40 4.13 -8.13
N MET A 67 4.89 5.27 -7.73
CA MET A 67 3.66 5.37 -6.98
C MET A 67 2.78 6.43 -7.59
N GLU A 68 1.53 6.07 -7.88
CA GLU A 68 0.53 7.02 -8.33
C GLU A 68 -0.30 7.46 -7.14
N ILE A 69 -0.42 8.76 -6.95
CA ILE A 69 -1.24 9.33 -5.90
C ILE A 69 -2.14 10.36 -6.55
N ASP A 70 -3.44 10.07 -6.57
CA ASP A 70 -4.41 11.01 -7.07
C ASP A 70 -4.32 12.29 -6.23
N ASP A 71 -4.45 13.45 -6.89
CA ASP A 71 -4.34 14.71 -6.18
C ASP A 71 -5.35 14.82 -5.05
N ASP A 72 -6.50 14.17 -5.20
CA ASP A 72 -7.51 14.17 -4.14
C ASP A 72 -7.09 13.35 -2.92
N ASP A 73 -6.16 12.43 -3.09
CA ASP A 73 -5.66 11.60 -2.00
C ASP A 73 -4.36 12.12 -1.41
N PHE A 74 -3.78 13.13 -2.02
CA PHE A 74 -2.53 13.69 -1.54
C PHE A 74 -2.78 14.48 -0.25
N PRO A 75 -1.86 14.40 0.73
CA PRO A 75 -2.05 15.12 1.99
C PRO A 75 -2.21 16.61 1.75
N LYS A 76 -3.03 17.24 2.60
CA LYS A 76 -3.26 18.68 2.49
C LYS A 76 -2.08 19.48 2.98
N GLN A 77 -1.25 18.90 3.85
CA GLN A 77 -0.08 19.59 4.36
C GLN A 77 1.10 19.39 3.41
N PRO A 78 2.10 20.26 3.46
CA PRO A 78 3.25 20.11 2.58
C PRO A 78 4.00 18.80 2.84
N VAL A 79 4.46 18.18 1.76
CA VAL A 79 5.24 16.95 1.83
C VAL A 79 6.50 17.17 1.01
N SER A 80 7.65 16.91 1.64
CA SER A 80 8.93 16.97 0.95
C SER A 80 9.55 15.58 0.96
N GLU A 81 10.72 15.43 0.36
CA GLU A 81 11.42 14.16 0.37
C GLU A 81 11.85 13.75 1.78
N LYS A 82 11.77 14.65 2.75
CA LYS A 82 12.10 14.35 4.14
C LYS A 82 10.89 13.97 4.97
N THR A 83 9.71 14.09 4.42
CA THR A 83 8.47 13.79 5.13
C THR A 83 8.20 12.30 5.07
N LYS A 84 8.07 11.67 6.24
CA LYS A 84 7.74 10.25 6.26
C LYS A 84 6.23 10.09 6.13
N ILE A 85 5.83 9.22 5.21
CA ILE A 85 4.41 8.97 4.96
C ILE A 85 4.12 7.49 5.04
N GLU A 86 2.86 7.17 5.29
CA GLU A 86 2.35 5.82 5.21
C GLU A 86 1.33 5.78 4.09
N VAL A 87 1.48 4.81 3.22
CA VAL A 87 0.62 4.66 2.06
C VAL A 87 -0.04 3.31 2.11
N VAL A 88 -1.34 3.29 1.91
CA VAL A 88 -2.08 2.06 1.65
C VAL A 88 -2.50 2.13 0.19
N GLY A 89 -2.17 1.10 -0.56
CA GLY A 89 -2.47 1.10 -1.97
C GLY A 89 -2.41 -0.28 -2.57
N GLU A 90 -2.63 -0.33 -3.86
CA GLU A 90 -2.72 -1.57 -4.60
C GLU A 90 -1.52 -1.72 -5.51
N VAL A 91 -0.95 -2.91 -5.53
CA VAL A 91 0.14 -3.22 -6.46
C VAL A 91 -0.45 -3.40 -7.84
N ASP A 92 0.11 -2.70 -8.81
CA ASP A 92 -0.35 -2.75 -10.20
C ASP A 92 0.81 -3.24 -11.05
N THR A 93 0.63 -4.38 -11.69
CA THR A 93 1.63 -4.92 -12.59
C THR A 93 1.15 -4.72 -14.02
N GLY A 94 2.07 -4.38 -14.90
CA GLY A 94 1.74 -4.18 -16.29
C GLY A 94 2.71 -4.96 -17.17
N LEU A 95 2.32 -5.12 -18.42
CA LEU A 95 3.20 -5.75 -19.38
C LEU A 95 4.41 -4.86 -19.63
N ARG A 96 5.58 -5.43 -19.48
CA ARG A 96 6.82 -4.77 -19.88
C ARG A 96 7.14 -3.51 -19.09
N ARG A 97 6.66 -3.44 -17.84
CA ARG A 97 7.06 -2.36 -16.97
C ARG A 97 7.17 -2.87 -15.54
N PRO A 98 7.97 -2.21 -14.71
CA PRO A 98 8.07 -2.59 -13.31
C PRO A 98 6.73 -2.40 -12.61
N PRO A 99 6.49 -3.11 -11.53
CA PRO A 99 5.27 -2.90 -10.76
C PRO A 99 5.22 -1.49 -10.18
N GLU A 100 4.00 -1.01 -9.98
CA GLU A 100 3.74 0.30 -9.39
C GLU A 100 2.77 0.12 -8.24
N ILE A 101 2.66 1.13 -7.40
CA ILE A 101 1.64 1.16 -6.36
C ILE A 101 0.67 2.28 -6.70
N GLU A 102 -0.62 1.96 -6.72
CA GLU A 102 -1.68 2.95 -6.83
C GLU A 102 -2.16 3.25 -5.42
N ALA A 103 -1.86 4.43 -4.93
CA ALA A 103 -2.20 4.80 -3.56
C ALA A 103 -3.69 5.02 -3.42
N GLU A 104 -4.26 4.50 -2.33
CA GLU A 104 -5.64 4.76 -1.98
C GLU A 104 -5.74 5.69 -0.79
N SER A 105 -4.75 5.67 0.08
CA SER A 105 -4.67 6.64 1.16
C SER A 105 -3.23 6.95 1.47
N VAL A 106 -2.99 8.20 1.87
CA VAL A 106 -1.66 8.67 2.21
C VAL A 106 -1.76 9.45 3.50
N ARG A 107 -0.90 9.12 4.45
CA ARG A 107 -0.94 9.75 5.77
C ARG A 107 0.48 10.18 6.15
N VAL A 108 0.61 11.41 6.58
CA VAL A 108 1.90 11.90 7.07
C VAL A 108 2.11 11.37 8.48
N LEU A 109 3.28 10.82 8.72
CA LEU A 109 3.63 10.28 10.02
C LEU A 109 4.35 11.34 10.87
N PRO A 110 4.16 11.28 12.22
CA PRO A 110 4.82 12.23 13.09
C PRO A 110 6.33 12.05 13.13
#